data_4295070f2c1a705f1d5936e618bcf588
#
_entry.id   4295070f2c1a705f1d5936e618bcf588
#
_cell.length_a   1.000
_cell.length_b   1.000
_cell.length_c   1.000
_cell.angle_alpha   90.00
_cell.angle_beta   90.00
_cell.angle_gamma   90.00
#
_symmetry.space_group_name_H-M   'P 1'
#
loop_
_entity.id
_entity.type
_entity.pdbx_description
1 polymer ?
#
loop_
_entity_poly.entity_id
_entity_poly.type
_entity_poly.pdbx_seq_one_letter_code
_entity_poly.pdbx_strand_id
1 'polypeptide(L)'
;MFYYIKGPLVHATPSMAVVEASGVAYKMTVSENTYRSLPPRHTVDTPPVVTLYTHLSVREDGIELFGFGDERELSSFFTYNKSVINHI
;
A
#
# COMPACT_ATOMS: atom_id res chain seq x y z
N MET A 1 -0.60 -3.31 15.62
CA MET A 1 -0.23 -4.47 14.80
C MET A 1 -0.17 -4.07 13.34
N PHE A 2 0.90 -4.47 12.67
CA PHE A 2 1.08 -4.13 11.27
C PHE A 2 0.85 -5.35 10.39
N TYR A 3 0.11 -5.13 9.32
CA TYR A 3 -0.09 -6.15 8.30
C TYR A 3 0.71 -5.76 7.07
N TYR A 4 1.10 -6.76 6.29
CA TYR A 4 1.75 -6.50 5.01
C TYR A 4 1.23 -7.47 3.97
N ILE A 5 1.38 -7.09 2.70
CA ILE A 5 1.13 -7.97 1.57
C ILE A 5 2.43 -8.09 0.80
N LYS A 6 2.84 -9.33 0.55
CA LYS A 6 4.07 -9.63 -0.19
C LYS A 6 3.72 -10.44 -1.43
N GLY A 7 4.20 -9.98 -2.57
CA GLY A 7 3.97 -10.67 -3.83
C GLY A 7 4.45 -9.87 -5.01
N PRO A 8 4.25 -10.38 -6.23
CA PRO A 8 4.64 -9.66 -7.44
C PRO A 8 3.84 -8.37 -7.61
N LEU A 9 4.56 -7.31 -7.97
CA LEU A 9 3.97 -6.01 -8.28
C LEU A 9 3.49 -6.04 -9.73
N VAL A 10 2.19 -6.17 -9.93
CA VAL A 10 1.63 -6.35 -11.27
C VAL A 10 1.27 -5.03 -11.95
N HIS A 11 1.08 -3.97 -11.19
CA HIS A 11 0.80 -2.64 -11.75
C HIS A 11 1.14 -1.57 -10.72
N ALA A 12 1.56 -0.40 -11.19
CA ALA A 12 1.84 0.71 -10.30
C ALA A 12 1.68 2.03 -11.03
N THR A 13 1.07 3.00 -10.36
CA THR A 13 1.01 4.41 -10.76
C THR A 13 1.44 5.25 -9.56
N PRO A 14 1.66 6.55 -9.72
CA PRO A 14 2.05 7.38 -8.57
C PRO A 14 1.08 7.40 -7.39
N SER A 15 -0.15 6.95 -7.60
CA SER A 15 -1.16 6.93 -6.53
C SER A 15 -1.70 5.54 -6.20
N MET A 16 -1.25 4.50 -6.93
CA MET A 16 -1.86 3.18 -6.79
C MET A 16 -0.85 2.09 -7.10
N ALA A 17 -0.91 1.00 -6.35
CA ALA A 17 -0.12 -0.20 -6.61
C ALA A 17 -1.02 -1.42 -6.55
N VAL A 18 -0.74 -2.40 -7.40
CA VAL A 18 -1.45 -3.68 -7.38
C VAL A 18 -0.43 -4.79 -7.15
N VAL A 19 -0.63 -5.53 -6.07
CA VAL A 19 0.23 -6.65 -5.68
C VAL A 19 -0.61 -7.91 -5.66
N GLU A 20 -0.12 -8.95 -6.32
CA GLU A 20 -0.80 -10.24 -6.35
C GLU A 20 -0.25 -11.14 -5.25
N ALA A 21 -1.14 -11.69 -4.43
CA ALA A 21 -0.75 -12.61 -3.38
C ALA A 21 -1.77 -13.75 -3.33
N SER A 22 -1.28 -14.99 -3.43
CA SER A 22 -2.11 -16.19 -3.37
C SER A 22 -3.28 -16.15 -4.35
N GLY A 23 -3.03 -15.67 -5.57
CA GLY A 23 -4.04 -15.62 -6.62
C GLY A 23 -5.01 -14.45 -6.54
N VAL A 24 -4.82 -13.54 -5.59
CA VAL A 24 -5.65 -12.34 -5.44
C VAL A 24 -4.81 -11.11 -5.73
N ALA A 25 -5.31 -10.23 -6.57
CA ALA A 25 -4.65 -8.97 -6.89
C ALA A 25 -5.23 -7.86 -5.99
N TYR A 26 -4.40 -7.34 -5.10
CA TYR A 26 -4.79 -6.31 -4.15
C TYR A 26 -4.43 -4.94 -4.68
N LYS A 27 -5.44 -4.10 -4.88
CA LYS A 27 -5.23 -2.72 -5.29
C LYS A 27 -5.11 -1.85 -4.04
N MET A 28 -4.00 -1.10 -3.95
CA MET A 28 -3.70 -0.27 -2.79
C MET A 28 -3.47 1.16 -3.22
N THR A 29 -3.99 2.10 -2.44
CA THR A 29 -3.64 3.51 -2.58
C THR A 29 -2.27 3.73 -1.94
N VAL A 30 -1.34 4.34 -2.66
CA VAL A 30 0.02 4.59 -2.15
C VAL A 30 0.36 6.07 -2.28
N SER A 31 1.30 6.50 -1.44
CA SER A 31 1.86 7.85 -1.55
C SER A 31 2.88 7.89 -2.69
N GLU A 32 3.22 9.10 -3.12
CA GLU A 32 4.28 9.27 -4.10
C GLU A 32 5.62 8.74 -3.58
N ASN A 33 5.90 8.90 -2.29
CA ASN A 33 7.11 8.37 -1.68
C ASN A 33 7.17 6.85 -1.78
N THR A 34 6.07 6.18 -1.48
CA THR A 34 5.99 4.72 -1.63
C THR A 34 6.17 4.32 -3.09
N TYR A 35 5.49 5.02 -4.01
CA TYR A 35 5.63 4.72 -5.43
C TYR A 35 7.09 4.83 -5.88
N ARG A 36 7.79 5.87 -5.47
CA ARG A 36 9.20 6.07 -5.84
C ARG A 36 10.11 4.98 -5.29
N SER A 37 9.73 4.35 -4.20
CA SER A 37 10.51 3.28 -3.59
C SER A 37 10.30 1.93 -4.28
N LEU A 38 9.29 1.82 -5.14
CA LEU A 38 8.99 0.55 -5.80
C LEU A 38 10.00 0.28 -6.92
N PRO A 39 10.38 -0.99 -7.13
CA PRO A 39 11.32 -1.32 -8.20
C PRO A 39 10.70 -1.10 -9.58
N PRO A 40 11.52 -0.79 -10.59
CA PRO A 40 11.01 -0.62 -11.95
C PRO A 40 10.50 -1.95 -12.51
N ARG A 41 9.34 -1.90 -13.15
CA ARG A 41 8.67 -3.10 -13.69
C ARG A 41 9.02 -3.40 -15.13
N HIS A 42 9.37 -2.39 -15.87
CA HIS A 42 9.52 -2.50 -17.32
C HIS A 42 10.81 -3.21 -17.79
N THR A 43 11.68 -3.55 -16.87
CA THR A 43 12.97 -4.12 -17.19
C THR A 43 13.05 -5.63 -17.02
N VAL A 44 11.98 -6.27 -16.58
CA VAL A 44 12.00 -7.70 -16.27
C VAL A 44 10.78 -8.40 -16.85
N ASP A 45 10.97 -9.65 -17.26
CA ASP A 45 9.88 -10.50 -17.73
C ASP A 45 8.98 -10.94 -16.58
N THR A 46 9.56 -11.03 -15.39
CA THR A 46 8.83 -11.41 -14.18
C THR A 46 8.64 -10.18 -13.31
N PRO A 47 7.42 -9.88 -12.87
CA PRO A 47 7.19 -8.74 -11.99
C PRO A 47 8.02 -8.87 -10.70
N PRO A 48 8.61 -7.77 -10.21
CA PRO A 48 9.39 -7.82 -8.97
C PRO A 48 8.48 -8.12 -7.78
N VAL A 49 9.01 -8.89 -6.82
CA VAL A 49 8.30 -9.17 -5.58
C VAL A 49 8.54 -8.01 -4.63
N VAL A 50 7.45 -7.46 -4.10
CA VAL A 50 7.50 -6.34 -3.17
C VAL A 50 6.73 -6.70 -1.89
N THR A 51 7.04 -5.97 -0.83
CA THR A 51 6.31 -6.04 0.43
C THR A 51 5.78 -4.65 0.72
N LEU A 52 4.46 -4.53 0.86
CA LEU A 52 3.84 -3.26 1.23
C LEU A 52 3.07 -3.45 2.53
N TYR A 53 3.32 -2.58 3.48
CA TYR A 53 2.58 -2.56 4.75
C TYR A 53 1.23 -1.94 4.49
N THR A 54 0.18 -2.52 5.04
CA THR A 54 -1.17 -2.16 4.64
C THR A 54 -2.02 -1.64 5.78
N HIS A 55 -2.96 -0.79 5.42
CA HIS A 55 -4.00 -0.33 6.32
C HIS A 55 -5.33 -0.34 5.57
N LEU A 56 -6.32 -1.01 6.13
CA LEU A 56 -7.65 -1.06 5.55
C LEU A 56 -8.52 -0.01 6.24
N SER A 57 -9.02 0.93 5.46
CA SER A 57 -9.93 1.98 5.94
C SER A 57 -11.34 1.63 5.54
N VAL A 58 -12.22 1.51 6.52
CA VAL A 58 -13.64 1.20 6.29
C VAL A 58 -14.46 2.43 6.67
N ARG A 59 -15.22 2.93 5.72
CA ARG A 59 -16.07 4.13 5.90
C ARG A 59 -17.47 3.82 5.39
N GLU A 60 -18.41 4.71 5.68
CA GLU A 60 -19.78 4.56 5.20
C GLU A 60 -19.85 4.50 3.68
N ASP A 61 -19.01 5.25 3.01
CA ASP A 61 -19.02 5.38 1.55
C ASP A 61 -18.11 4.37 0.85
N GLY A 62 -17.44 3.48 1.59
CA GLY A 62 -16.62 2.46 0.96
C GLY A 62 -15.46 1.97 1.79
N ILE A 63 -14.67 1.11 1.16
CA ILE A 63 -13.50 0.49 1.74
C ILE A 63 -12.30 0.89 0.90
N GLU A 64 -11.22 1.31 1.54
CA GLU A 64 -9.98 1.66 0.86
C GLU A 64 -8.79 0.98 1.53
N LEU A 65 -7.95 0.35 0.71
CA LEU A 65 -6.73 -0.29 1.19
C LEU A 65 -5.55 0.62 0.86
N PHE A 66 -4.78 0.98 1.89
CA PHE A 66 -3.57 1.79 1.74
C PHE A 66 -2.33 0.91 1.83
N GLY A 67 -1.33 1.20 0.99
CA GLY A 67 -0.05 0.51 1.01
C GLY A 67 1.09 1.47 1.30
N PHE A 68 2.03 1.03 2.13
CA PHE A 68 3.18 1.83 2.57
C PHE A 68 4.46 1.06 2.34
N GLY A 69 5.48 1.75 1.85
CA GLY A 69 6.76 1.13 1.53
C GLY A 69 7.54 0.68 2.75
N ASP A 70 7.32 1.32 3.90
CA ASP A 70 7.97 0.92 5.14
C ASP A 70 7.06 1.18 6.34
N GLU A 71 7.44 0.60 7.48
CA GLU A 71 6.68 0.72 8.72
C GLU A 71 6.62 2.14 9.24
N ARG A 72 7.65 2.93 8.96
CA ARG A 72 7.74 4.30 9.43
C ARG A 72 6.67 5.17 8.78
N GLU A 73 6.47 5.00 7.49
CA GLU A 73 5.44 5.73 6.76
C GLU A 73 4.05 5.32 7.25
N LEU A 74 3.83 4.03 7.48
CA LEU A 74 2.58 3.53 8.04
C LEU A 74 2.33 4.11 9.43
N SER A 75 3.34 4.16 10.29
CA SER A 75 3.22 4.73 11.63
C SER A 75 2.85 6.22 11.58
N SER A 76 3.44 6.97 10.67
CA SER A 76 3.12 8.38 10.47
C SER A 76 1.67 8.55 10.04
N PHE A 77 1.20 7.71 9.14
CA PHE A 77 -0.19 7.72 8.70
C PHE A 77 -1.14 7.47 9.87
N PHE A 78 -0.86 6.45 10.69
CA PHE A 78 -1.67 6.15 11.86
C PHE A 78 -1.69 7.29 12.85
N THR A 79 -0.56 7.90 13.13
CA THR A 79 -0.47 9.01 14.06
C THR A 79 -1.33 10.18 13.60
N TYR A 80 -1.24 10.53 12.33
CA TYR A 80 -2.05 11.60 11.75
C TYR A 80 -3.54 11.29 11.83
N ASN A 81 -3.94 10.10 11.41
CA ASN A 81 -5.35 9.73 11.37
C ASN A 81 -5.93 9.53 12.77
N LYS A 82 -5.12 9.06 13.71
CA LYS A 82 -5.55 8.93 15.09
C LYS A 82 -5.91 10.29 15.69
N SER A 83 -5.11 11.31 15.38
CA SER A 83 -5.41 12.66 15.83
C SER A 83 -6.74 13.16 15.29
N VAL A 84 -7.03 12.88 14.03
CA VAL A 84 -8.31 13.25 13.41
C VAL A 84 -9.46 12.47 14.05
N ILE A 85 -9.28 11.17 14.25
CA ILE A 85 -10.30 10.30 14.82
C ILE A 85 -10.63 10.71 16.26
N ASN A 86 -9.62 11.11 17.03
CA ASN A 86 -9.82 11.48 18.43
C ASN A 86 -10.64 12.75 18.62
N HIS A 87 -10.92 13.47 17.56
CA HIS A 87 -11.78 14.65 17.59
C HIS A 87 -13.24 14.32 17.28
N ILE A 88 -13.52 13.08 17.01
CA ILE A 88 -14.87 12.56 16.78
C ILE A 88 -15.41 11.98 18.10
#